data_8b89bd914b6d0c851939a649f1afa862
#
_entry.id   8b89bd914b6d0c851939a649f1afa862
#
_cell.length_a   1.000
_cell.length_b   1.000
_cell.length_c   1.000
_cell.angle_alpha   90.00
_cell.angle_beta   90.00
_cell.angle_gamma   90.00
#
_symmetry.space_group_name_H-M   'P 1'
#
loop_
_entity.id
_entity.type
_entity.pdbx_description
1 polymer ?
#
loop_
_entity_poly.entity_id
_entity_poly.type
_entity_poly.pdbx_seq_one_letter_code
_entity_poly.pdbx_strand_id
1 'polypeptide(L)'
;MRAENPSHALALVVTDELARCGVTDAVLAPGSRSAALAMALHDDPRIRLHVEVDXRSAGFLAIGLARVSGRPAPVLVTSGTAVANLHPAVVEADTGCVPLLLLTADRPPEMRHTGANQAIDQVGIFGRATRWSVDLAAPEDRPDSVALWRSTVCRAVAAATGTAEAPGAAALPGDMTAPWAADTAGGGPGGAGGPGGAGGPDGAGGPDGAGGPGAVGGAGGAGAAGPVQLNLGFREPTVPLADDGRSPVATWSQPLDGRAEGRSWVTVHRPPRRLPXVQLEELAGHLVGTERGLIVVGSTTAEAGPILDLARRTGWPVIAEASSGVRTAEPAVAHGHHLLSHDGFARTHTPDLVLRIGRTGLSRSVASLLGAKVPQILLDPDGAWHDPERAISHLVVADVTSTCAALATELAVSASSAWGESWHEADAAARGAIDAVLDADDTPSEPRVARDLAAGLPSGSTLVAASSMPVRDLDLVMAPREGLRFVANRGASGIDGFVSTTLGAALATAGAGPTADVGPTAGAGPTVALAGDLSLLHDANGFLLSPSVDHLDVTFVVVDNDGGGIFSFLPQARFPGSFERVFGTPHGRDLAQLAAFHGLGY
;
A
#
# COMPACT_ATOMS: atom_id res chain seq x y z
N MET A 1 32.44 4.23 -7.59
CA MET A 1 32.28 3.80 -6.18
C MET A 1 33.45 2.92 -5.76
N ARG A 2 33.89 3.04 -4.52
CA ARG A 2 34.97 2.22 -3.98
C ARG A 2 34.55 1.68 -2.60
N ALA A 3 34.70 0.37 -2.40
CA ALA A 3 34.36 -0.27 -1.14
C ALA A 3 35.63 -0.61 -0.35
N GLU A 4 35.55 -0.50 0.96
CA GLU A 4 36.67 -0.78 1.87
C GLU A 4 36.63 -2.20 2.41
N ASN A 5 35.46 -2.85 2.35
CA ASN A 5 35.28 -4.24 2.78
C ASN A 5 34.01 -4.81 2.10
N PRO A 6 33.77 -6.13 2.19
CA PRO A 6 32.61 -6.73 1.53
C PRO A 6 31.26 -6.21 2.02
N SER A 7 31.07 -5.93 3.31
CA SER A 7 29.83 -5.38 3.83
C SER A 7 29.57 -3.98 3.25
N HIS A 8 30.61 -3.17 3.14
CA HIS A 8 30.51 -1.84 2.53
C HIS A 8 30.18 -1.96 1.02
N ALA A 9 30.77 -2.95 0.32
CA ALA A 9 30.49 -3.18 -1.10
C ALA A 9 29.00 -3.51 -1.33
N LEU A 10 28.45 -4.45 -0.56
CA LEU A 10 27.03 -4.82 -0.64
C LEU A 10 26.15 -3.59 -0.38
N ALA A 11 26.47 -2.83 0.66
CA ALA A 11 25.69 -1.66 1.04
C ALA A 11 25.66 -0.60 -0.07
N LEU A 12 26.81 -0.30 -0.67
CA LEU A 12 26.91 0.69 -1.76
C LEU A 12 26.12 0.22 -2.98
N VAL A 13 26.24 -1.05 -3.34
CA VAL A 13 25.56 -1.60 -4.54
C VAL A 13 24.04 -1.63 -4.33
N VAL A 14 23.59 -2.10 -3.16
CA VAL A 14 22.15 -2.16 -2.86
C VAL A 14 21.55 -0.75 -2.91
N THR A 15 22.22 0.21 -2.27
CA THR A 15 21.74 1.60 -2.22
C THR A 15 21.67 2.20 -3.64
N ASP A 16 22.75 2.05 -4.40
CA ASP A 16 22.81 2.58 -5.77
C ASP A 16 21.72 1.97 -6.65
N GLU A 17 21.52 0.64 -6.56
CA GLU A 17 20.52 -0.01 -7.40
C GLU A 17 19.09 0.34 -6.98
N LEU A 18 18.83 0.51 -5.68
CA LEU A 18 17.53 1.00 -5.21
C LEU A 18 17.21 2.37 -5.83
N ALA A 19 18.17 3.29 -5.81
CA ALA A 19 17.99 4.61 -6.42
C ALA A 19 17.75 4.51 -7.93
N ARG A 20 18.50 3.64 -8.62
CA ARG A 20 18.33 3.41 -10.06
C ARG A 20 16.96 2.81 -10.39
N CYS A 21 16.38 2.05 -9.45
CA CYS A 21 15.04 1.47 -9.60
C CYS A 21 13.91 2.45 -9.20
N GLY A 22 14.25 3.70 -8.91
CA GLY A 22 13.25 4.74 -8.63
C GLY A 22 12.89 4.94 -7.17
N VAL A 23 13.62 4.31 -6.25
CA VAL A 23 13.42 4.54 -4.82
C VAL A 23 13.95 5.93 -4.47
N THR A 24 13.11 6.74 -3.83
CA THR A 24 13.47 8.13 -3.44
C THR A 24 13.50 8.32 -1.93
N ASP A 25 12.91 7.41 -1.19
CA ASP A 25 12.79 7.49 0.27
C ASP A 25 13.10 6.15 0.89
N ALA A 26 13.76 6.16 2.04
CA ALA A 26 14.02 4.96 2.83
C ALA A 26 13.81 5.28 4.31
N VAL A 27 13.41 4.27 5.07
CA VAL A 27 13.21 4.38 6.51
C VAL A 27 14.24 3.51 7.21
N LEU A 28 14.77 4.00 8.31
CA LEU A 28 15.78 3.30 9.11
C LEU A 28 15.36 3.27 10.58
N ALA A 29 15.40 2.08 11.20
CA ALA A 29 15.46 1.99 12.65
C ALA A 29 16.89 1.60 13.01
N PRO A 30 17.61 2.39 13.86
CA PRO A 30 19.04 2.22 14.06
C PRO A 30 19.44 0.89 14.68
N GLY A 31 20.60 0.36 14.25
CA GLY A 31 21.17 -0.84 14.83
C GLY A 31 22.53 -1.15 14.24
N SER A 32 23.31 -1.94 14.96
CA SER A 32 24.71 -2.18 14.60
C SER A 32 24.90 -3.07 13.38
N ARG A 33 24.11 -4.16 13.26
CA ARG A 33 24.29 -5.10 12.15
C ARG A 33 23.91 -4.50 10.80
N SER A 34 23.09 -3.48 10.80
CA SER A 34 22.66 -2.76 9.59
C SER A 34 23.54 -1.54 9.26
N ALA A 35 24.62 -1.32 10.00
CA ALA A 35 25.37 -0.05 9.94
C ALA A 35 25.90 0.28 8.54
N ALA A 36 26.49 -0.69 7.83
CA ALA A 36 27.02 -0.42 6.49
C ALA A 36 25.94 0.13 5.57
N LEU A 37 24.78 -0.53 5.56
CA LEU A 37 23.69 -0.12 4.68
C LEU A 37 23.04 1.19 5.15
N ALA A 38 22.93 1.40 6.46
CA ALA A 38 22.43 2.66 7.02
C ALA A 38 23.27 3.85 6.57
N MET A 39 24.59 3.68 6.63
CA MET A 39 25.53 4.73 6.21
C MET A 39 25.44 4.99 4.69
N ALA A 40 25.37 3.92 3.89
CA ALA A 40 25.23 4.07 2.44
C ALA A 40 23.95 4.80 2.06
N LEU A 41 22.83 4.46 2.70
CA LEU A 41 21.55 5.15 2.46
C LEU A 41 21.62 6.63 2.87
N HIS A 42 22.29 6.91 3.99
CA HIS A 42 22.47 8.28 4.48
C HIS A 42 23.28 9.12 3.50
N ASP A 43 24.32 8.53 2.93
CA ASP A 43 25.29 9.27 2.10
C ASP A 43 24.84 9.47 0.66
N ASP A 44 23.80 8.76 0.22
CA ASP A 44 23.32 8.86 -1.18
C ASP A 44 22.31 10.01 -1.32
N PRO A 45 22.66 11.08 -2.05
CA PRO A 45 21.79 12.25 -2.13
C PRO A 45 20.48 12.01 -2.91
N ARG A 46 20.35 10.87 -3.60
CA ARG A 46 19.13 10.53 -4.33
C ARG A 46 18.04 9.97 -3.42
N ILE A 47 18.41 9.55 -2.19
CA ILE A 47 17.47 8.91 -1.26
C ILE A 47 17.34 9.78 0.00
N ARG A 48 16.10 10.15 0.34
CA ARG A 48 15.81 10.83 1.61
C ARG A 48 15.68 9.76 2.68
N LEU A 49 16.53 9.82 3.70
CA LEU A 49 16.53 8.83 4.77
C LEU A 49 15.76 9.37 5.97
N HIS A 50 14.76 8.63 6.40
CA HIS A 50 13.92 8.95 7.56
C HIS A 50 14.25 7.99 8.69
N VAL A 51 14.63 8.53 9.85
CA VAL A 51 15.07 7.70 10.98
C VAL A 51 13.96 7.66 12.03
N GLU A 52 13.52 6.45 12.36
CA GLU A 52 12.48 6.18 13.35
C GLU A 52 13.01 5.23 14.41
N VAL A 53 12.66 5.45 15.67
CA VAL A 53 13.20 4.67 16.79
C VAL A 53 12.54 3.29 16.91
N ASP A 54 11.24 3.23 16.70
CA ASP A 54 10.45 2.00 16.88
C ASP A 54 10.31 1.26 15.56
N UNK A 55 10.62 0.11 15.46
CA UNK A 55 10.60 -0.59 14.42
C UNK A 55 9.38 -0.73 13.83
N ARG A 56 8.32 -0.99 14.73
CA ARG A 56 6.94 -1.10 14.23
C ARG A 56 6.51 0.19 13.53
N SER A 57 6.73 1.31 14.17
CA SER A 57 6.44 2.63 13.58
C SER A 57 7.18 2.84 12.27
N ALA A 58 8.44 2.40 12.19
CA ALA A 58 9.23 2.50 10.95
C ALA A 58 8.55 1.79 9.78
N GLY A 59 8.00 0.60 10.01
CA GLY A 59 7.27 -0.14 8.98
C GLY A 59 6.05 0.62 8.48
N PHE A 60 5.28 1.20 9.39
CA PHE A 60 4.09 1.97 9.00
C PHE A 60 4.44 3.33 8.39
N LEU A 61 5.57 3.92 8.76
CA LEU A 61 6.07 5.12 8.09
C LEU A 61 6.33 4.82 6.60
N ALA A 62 6.96 3.68 6.33
CA ALA A 62 7.20 3.23 4.95
C ALA A 62 5.88 2.98 4.20
N ILE A 63 4.86 2.45 4.87
CA ILE A 63 3.53 2.29 4.26
C ILE A 63 2.96 3.65 3.84
N GLY A 64 3.03 4.65 4.71
CA GLY A 64 2.52 5.99 4.39
C GLY A 64 3.24 6.60 3.20
N LEU A 65 4.56 6.49 3.18
CA LEU A 65 5.38 6.94 2.04
C LEU A 65 4.93 6.26 0.74
N ALA A 66 4.77 4.93 0.78
CA ALA A 66 4.44 4.17 -0.42
C ALA A 66 3.01 4.42 -0.90
N ARG A 67 2.04 4.59 0.01
CA ARG A 67 0.65 4.86 -0.39
C ARG A 67 0.51 6.16 -1.16
N VAL A 68 1.28 7.17 -0.81
CA VAL A 68 1.19 8.47 -1.47
C VAL A 68 2.08 8.54 -2.71
N SER A 69 3.32 8.04 -2.62
CA SER A 69 4.26 8.12 -3.74
C SER A 69 4.02 7.07 -4.82
N GLY A 70 3.38 5.96 -4.47
CA GLY A 70 3.25 4.80 -5.35
C GLY A 70 4.54 4.01 -5.53
N ARG A 71 5.59 4.37 -4.81
CA ARG A 71 6.92 3.75 -4.95
C ARG A 71 7.22 2.88 -3.74
N PRO A 72 7.93 1.76 -3.93
CA PRO A 72 8.35 0.98 -2.77
C PRO A 72 9.25 1.81 -1.86
N ALA A 73 8.96 1.77 -0.56
CA ALA A 73 9.79 2.41 0.44
C ALA A 73 10.53 1.32 1.22
N PRO A 74 11.87 1.25 1.09
CA PRO A 74 12.62 0.32 1.93
C PRO A 74 12.57 0.70 3.40
N VAL A 75 12.44 -0.30 4.27
CA VAL A 75 12.64 -0.11 5.70
C VAL A 75 13.78 -1.02 6.15
N LEU A 76 14.83 -0.39 6.68
CA LEU A 76 16.04 -1.08 7.12
C LEU A 76 16.03 -1.23 8.63
N VAL A 77 16.19 -2.46 9.09
CA VAL A 77 16.32 -2.76 10.52
C VAL A 77 17.50 -3.68 10.77
N THR A 78 18.00 -3.65 11.99
CA THR A 78 19.02 -4.61 12.46
C THR A 78 18.38 -5.98 12.71
N SER A 79 19.16 -6.97 13.10
CA SER A 79 18.68 -8.33 13.36
C SER A 79 17.86 -8.42 14.65
N GLY A 80 17.13 -9.51 14.78
CA GLY A 80 16.44 -9.84 16.03
C GLY A 80 15.01 -9.32 16.05
N THR A 81 14.54 -8.88 17.22
CA THR A 81 13.16 -8.42 17.38
C THR A 81 12.83 -7.20 16.54
N ALA A 82 13.82 -6.42 16.10
CA ALA A 82 13.61 -5.34 15.15
C ALA A 82 12.90 -5.86 13.89
N VAL A 83 13.31 -7.04 13.40
CA VAL A 83 12.66 -7.68 12.24
C VAL A 83 11.24 -8.11 12.59
N ALA A 84 11.06 -8.76 13.74
CA ALA A 84 9.73 -9.24 14.16
C ALA A 84 8.72 -8.09 14.32
N ASN A 85 9.20 -6.92 14.76
CA ASN A 85 8.34 -5.74 14.93
C ASN A 85 7.83 -5.16 13.62
N LEU A 86 8.39 -5.56 12.48
CA LEU A 86 7.86 -5.15 11.18
C LEU A 86 6.60 -5.92 10.78
N HIS A 87 6.28 -7.04 11.45
CA HIS A 87 5.22 -7.93 11.03
C HIS A 87 3.85 -7.24 10.90
N PRO A 88 3.42 -6.37 11.82
CA PRO A 88 2.12 -5.68 11.62
C PRO A 88 2.07 -4.86 10.34
N ALA A 89 3.13 -4.14 10.01
CA ALA A 89 3.21 -3.39 8.75
C ALA A 89 3.21 -4.32 7.55
N VAL A 90 3.89 -5.47 7.65
CA VAL A 90 3.92 -6.47 6.58
C VAL A 90 2.50 -7.00 6.30
N VAL A 91 1.73 -7.31 7.34
CA VAL A 91 0.36 -7.80 7.18
C VAL A 91 -0.53 -6.72 6.53
N GLU A 92 -0.41 -5.46 6.97
CA GLU A 92 -1.16 -4.36 6.35
C GLU A 92 -0.76 -4.18 4.88
N ALA A 93 0.54 -4.25 4.57
CA ALA A 93 1.04 -4.09 3.21
C ALA A 93 0.60 -5.24 2.30
N ASP A 94 0.58 -6.47 2.82
CA ASP A 94 0.10 -7.64 2.07
C ASP A 94 -1.36 -7.46 1.65
N THR A 95 -2.22 -7.26 2.64
CA THR A 95 -3.67 -7.19 2.39
C THR A 95 -4.08 -5.86 1.76
N GLY A 96 -3.33 -4.79 2.01
CA GLY A 96 -3.57 -3.47 1.41
C GLY A 96 -2.87 -3.25 0.08
N CYS A 97 -2.12 -4.22 -0.40
CA CYS A 97 -1.39 -4.17 -1.67
C CYS A 97 -0.47 -2.95 -1.75
N VAL A 98 0.33 -2.72 -0.70
CA VAL A 98 1.25 -1.59 -0.60
C VAL A 98 2.68 -2.07 -0.90
N PRO A 99 3.40 -1.46 -1.83
CA PRO A 99 4.78 -1.87 -2.09
C PRO A 99 5.68 -1.54 -0.90
N LEU A 100 6.32 -2.57 -0.34
CA LEU A 100 7.14 -2.43 0.86
C LEU A 100 8.38 -3.32 0.72
N LEU A 101 9.56 -2.75 0.93
CA LEU A 101 10.81 -3.50 0.90
C LEU A 101 11.37 -3.60 2.31
N LEU A 102 11.54 -4.83 2.79
CA LEU A 102 12.05 -5.10 4.12
C LEU A 102 13.52 -5.49 3.99
N LEU A 103 14.42 -4.59 4.37
CA LEU A 103 15.85 -4.82 4.36
C LEU A 103 16.25 -5.24 5.78
N THR A 104 16.32 -6.56 5.99
CA THR A 104 16.55 -7.12 7.33
C THR A 104 17.99 -7.59 7.45
N ALA A 105 18.79 -6.82 8.19
CA ALA A 105 20.19 -7.19 8.43
C ALA A 105 20.26 -8.42 9.34
N ASP A 106 21.15 -9.34 9.04
CA ASP A 106 21.25 -10.61 9.75
C ASP A 106 22.70 -10.95 10.08
N ARG A 107 22.85 -11.86 11.01
CA ARG A 107 24.14 -12.51 11.28
C ARG A 107 24.50 -13.39 10.08
N PRO A 108 25.79 -13.55 9.79
CA PRO A 108 26.18 -14.46 8.70
C PRO A 108 25.87 -15.92 9.09
N PRO A 109 25.78 -16.82 8.09
CA PRO A 109 25.30 -18.19 8.33
C PRO A 109 26.03 -18.93 9.45
N GLU A 110 27.32 -18.72 9.60
CA GLU A 110 28.12 -19.40 10.64
C GLU A 110 27.75 -18.99 12.07
N MET A 111 27.02 -17.91 12.25
CA MET A 111 26.55 -17.45 13.57
C MET A 111 25.10 -17.80 13.85
N ARG A 112 24.36 -18.30 12.85
CA ARG A 112 22.95 -18.61 13.02
C ARG A 112 22.79 -19.92 13.81
N HIS A 113 21.77 -19.99 14.65
CA HIS A 113 21.42 -21.17 15.47
C HIS A 113 22.52 -21.58 16.45
N THR A 114 23.41 -20.66 16.81
CA THR A 114 24.52 -20.91 17.75
C THR A 114 24.32 -20.26 19.10
N GLY A 115 23.19 -19.53 19.29
CA GLY A 115 23.01 -18.72 20.49
C GLY A 115 23.74 -17.38 20.42
N ALA A 116 24.17 -16.97 19.23
CA ALA A 116 24.83 -15.67 19.05
C ALA A 116 23.93 -14.53 19.50
N ASN A 117 24.55 -13.48 20.04
CA ASN A 117 23.81 -12.32 20.55
C ASN A 117 22.92 -11.70 19.46
N GLN A 118 21.65 -11.48 19.81
CA GLN A 118 20.67 -10.80 18.96
C GLN A 118 20.48 -11.51 17.62
N ALA A 119 20.53 -12.85 17.63
CA ALA A 119 20.28 -13.68 16.45
C ALA A 119 18.97 -14.45 16.64
N ILE A 120 18.10 -14.38 15.65
CA ILE A 120 16.87 -15.17 15.60
C ILE A 120 16.77 -15.81 14.22
N ASP A 121 15.84 -16.73 14.04
CA ASP A 121 15.54 -17.28 12.72
C ASP A 121 14.65 -16.28 11.98
N GLN A 122 15.27 -15.44 11.15
CA GLN A 122 14.54 -14.38 10.44
C GLN A 122 14.42 -14.63 8.93
N VAL A 123 14.96 -15.74 8.44
CA VAL A 123 14.81 -16.12 7.04
C VAL A 123 13.34 -16.51 6.80
N GLY A 124 12.67 -15.76 5.96
CA GLY A 124 11.25 -16.03 5.65
C GLY A 124 10.30 -15.83 6.83
N ILE A 125 10.68 -15.05 7.81
CA ILE A 125 9.91 -14.86 9.06
C ILE A 125 8.48 -14.37 8.81
N PHE A 126 8.25 -13.66 7.69
CA PHE A 126 6.93 -13.11 7.37
C PHE A 126 6.02 -14.09 6.64
N GLY A 127 6.53 -15.29 6.36
CA GLY A 127 5.73 -16.36 5.77
C GLY A 127 5.08 -15.98 4.44
N ARG A 128 3.80 -16.29 4.32
CA ARG A 128 3.06 -16.07 3.07
C ARG A 128 2.65 -14.62 2.83
N ALA A 129 2.91 -13.72 3.78
CA ALA A 129 2.55 -12.32 3.60
C ALA A 129 3.44 -11.60 2.59
N THR A 130 4.65 -12.13 2.32
CA THR A 130 5.56 -11.51 1.34
C THR A 130 5.28 -12.01 -0.08
N ARG A 131 5.42 -11.10 -1.06
CA ARG A 131 5.37 -11.46 -2.48
C ARG A 131 6.60 -12.23 -2.91
N TRP A 132 7.72 -11.97 -2.24
CA TRP A 132 9.00 -12.65 -2.47
C TRP A 132 9.87 -12.45 -1.25
N SER A 133 10.64 -13.46 -0.93
CA SER A 133 11.61 -13.40 0.17
C SER A 133 12.90 -14.04 -0.32
N VAL A 134 14.02 -13.43 -0.02
CA VAL A 134 15.33 -13.98 -0.39
C VAL A 134 16.31 -13.76 0.75
N ASP A 135 17.13 -14.79 1.02
CA ASP A 135 18.24 -14.72 1.96
C ASP A 135 19.52 -14.57 1.16
N LEU A 136 20.12 -13.39 1.17
CA LEU A 136 21.39 -13.14 0.52
C LEU A 136 22.53 -13.55 1.46
N ALA A 137 23.40 -14.40 0.96
CA ALA A 137 24.59 -14.81 1.70
C ALA A 137 25.44 -13.59 2.07
N ALA A 138 26.19 -13.71 3.15
CA ALA A 138 27.12 -12.66 3.55
C ALA A 138 28.06 -12.34 2.37
N PRO A 139 28.32 -11.06 2.12
CA PRO A 139 29.04 -10.67 0.91
C PRO A 139 30.46 -11.20 0.85
N GLU A 140 30.85 -11.67 -0.32
CA GLU A 140 32.19 -12.15 -0.63
C GLU A 140 32.67 -11.49 -1.92
N ASP A 141 33.98 -11.25 -2.00
CA ASP A 141 34.62 -10.62 -3.14
C ASP A 141 34.76 -11.63 -4.29
N ARG A 142 33.68 -11.81 -5.04
CA ARG A 142 33.59 -12.77 -6.14
C ARG A 142 33.20 -12.05 -7.42
N PRO A 143 33.62 -12.57 -8.61
CA PRO A 143 33.31 -11.90 -9.87
C PRO A 143 31.82 -11.68 -10.16
N ASP A 144 30.94 -12.55 -9.63
CA ASP A 144 29.51 -12.48 -9.89
C ASP A 144 28.71 -11.75 -8.79
N SER A 145 29.36 -11.32 -7.71
CA SER A 145 28.65 -10.74 -6.56
C SER A 145 27.85 -9.50 -6.90
N VAL A 146 28.45 -8.56 -7.61
CA VAL A 146 27.78 -7.28 -7.94
C VAL A 146 26.57 -7.52 -8.83
N ALA A 147 26.71 -8.36 -9.85
CA ALA A 147 25.60 -8.70 -10.73
C ALA A 147 24.46 -9.39 -9.97
N LEU A 148 24.78 -10.30 -9.05
CA LEU A 148 23.80 -10.96 -8.20
C LEU A 148 23.03 -9.93 -7.37
N TRP A 149 23.74 -9.04 -6.70
CA TRP A 149 23.10 -8.05 -5.80
C TRP A 149 22.21 -7.10 -6.60
N ARG A 150 22.69 -6.58 -7.72
CA ARG A 150 21.92 -5.64 -8.54
C ARG A 150 20.67 -6.30 -9.13
N SER A 151 20.80 -7.50 -9.66
CA SER A 151 19.67 -8.26 -10.20
C SER A 151 18.64 -8.56 -9.09
N THR A 152 19.11 -8.91 -7.90
CA THR A 152 18.24 -9.18 -6.74
C THR A 152 17.45 -7.93 -6.34
N VAL A 153 18.09 -6.77 -6.30
CA VAL A 153 17.40 -5.51 -5.97
C VAL A 153 16.33 -5.20 -7.04
N CYS A 154 16.67 -5.33 -8.31
CA CYS A 154 15.68 -5.10 -9.40
C CYS A 154 14.48 -6.03 -9.24
N ARG A 155 14.72 -7.32 -8.96
CA ARG A 155 13.64 -8.28 -8.77
C ARG A 155 12.80 -7.94 -7.54
N ALA A 156 13.44 -7.50 -6.45
CA ALA A 156 12.73 -7.12 -5.22
C ALA A 156 11.81 -5.93 -5.46
N VAL A 157 12.32 -4.89 -6.13
CA VAL A 157 11.52 -3.71 -6.46
C VAL A 157 10.34 -4.10 -7.36
N ALA A 158 10.61 -4.92 -8.39
CA ALA A 158 9.56 -5.37 -9.31
C ALA A 158 8.49 -6.21 -8.59
N ALA A 159 8.92 -7.12 -7.72
CA ALA A 159 7.98 -7.95 -6.96
C ALA A 159 7.15 -7.12 -5.97
N ALA A 160 7.77 -6.11 -5.34
CA ALA A 160 7.05 -5.24 -4.41
C ALA A 160 6.03 -4.35 -5.12
N THR A 161 6.38 -3.85 -6.31
CA THR A 161 5.51 -2.97 -7.10
C THR A 161 4.33 -3.74 -7.70
N GLY A 162 4.50 -5.01 -8.00
CA GLY A 162 3.45 -5.83 -8.60
C GLY A 162 3.17 -5.43 -10.04
N THR A 163 1.98 -5.78 -10.51
CA THR A 163 1.55 -5.51 -11.89
C THR A 163 0.77 -4.19 -12.03
N ALA A 164 0.35 -3.60 -10.92
CA ALA A 164 -0.40 -2.35 -10.94
C ALA A 164 0.52 -1.17 -11.27
N GLU A 165 0.05 -0.25 -12.08
CA GLU A 165 0.72 1.03 -12.23
C GLU A 165 0.55 1.81 -10.93
N ALA A 166 1.65 2.28 -10.38
CA ALA A 166 1.61 3.11 -9.19
C ALA A 166 0.92 4.45 -9.56
N PRO A 167 -0.05 4.90 -8.75
CA PRO A 167 -0.65 6.22 -8.98
C PRO A 167 0.45 7.29 -8.97
N GLY A 168 0.53 8.07 -10.03
CA GLY A 168 1.53 9.13 -10.11
C GLY A 168 2.93 8.64 -10.41
N ALA A 169 3.10 7.43 -10.90
CA ALA A 169 4.39 7.02 -11.46
C ALA A 169 4.62 7.89 -12.68
N ALA A 170 5.24 9.04 -12.46
CA ALA A 170 5.77 9.82 -13.56
C ALA A 170 6.67 8.88 -14.38
N ALA A 171 6.51 8.89 -15.66
CA ALA A 171 7.37 8.13 -16.55
C ALA A 171 8.83 8.33 -16.08
N LEU A 172 9.53 7.22 -15.91
CA LEU A 172 10.95 7.30 -15.60
C LEU A 172 11.58 8.26 -16.61
N PRO A 173 12.46 9.18 -16.16
CA PRO A 173 13.08 10.10 -17.10
C PRO A 173 13.92 9.31 -18.12
N GLY A 174 13.42 9.25 -19.32
CA GLY A 174 14.00 8.50 -20.40
C GLY A 174 12.90 8.15 -21.40
N ASP A 175 12.98 8.72 -22.57
CA ASP A 175 12.02 8.46 -23.64
C ASP A 175 12.01 6.97 -23.96
N MET A 176 11.03 6.27 -23.39
CA MET A 176 10.85 4.83 -23.61
C MET A 176 10.13 4.55 -24.94
N THR A 177 9.95 5.56 -25.77
CA THR A 177 9.35 5.38 -27.10
C THR A 177 10.39 5.06 -28.18
N ALA A 178 11.67 5.02 -27.83
CA ALA A 178 12.68 4.59 -28.76
C ALA A 178 12.44 3.13 -29.15
N PRO A 179 12.29 2.84 -30.44
CA PRO A 179 12.05 1.45 -30.85
C PRO A 179 13.24 0.58 -30.46
N TRP A 180 12.95 -0.63 -30.04
CA TRP A 180 13.93 -1.68 -29.79
C TRP A 180 14.83 -1.80 -31.03
N ALA A 181 16.02 -1.24 -30.97
CA ALA A 181 17.04 -1.45 -31.99
C ALA A 181 17.76 -2.74 -31.61
N ALA A 182 17.44 -3.79 -32.34
CA ALA A 182 18.15 -5.05 -32.21
C ALA A 182 19.60 -4.82 -32.64
N ASP A 183 20.49 -4.79 -31.67
CA ASP A 183 21.91 -4.80 -31.94
C ASP A 183 22.30 -6.23 -32.34
N THR A 184 21.96 -6.59 -33.58
CA THR A 184 22.45 -7.83 -34.18
C THR A 184 23.61 -7.48 -35.12
N ALA A 185 24.77 -7.32 -34.53
CA ALA A 185 25.98 -7.25 -35.36
C ALA A 185 27.05 -8.13 -34.74
N GLY A 186 27.32 -9.20 -35.37
CA GLY A 186 28.62 -9.84 -35.33
C GLY A 186 28.73 -11.24 -34.80
N GLY A 187 28.87 -12.20 -35.65
CA GLY A 187 29.74 -13.32 -35.44
C GLY A 187 29.17 -14.71 -35.50
N GLY A 188 29.27 -15.29 -36.54
CA GLY A 188 29.11 -16.55 -37.19
C GLY A 188 29.48 -17.85 -36.46
N PRO A 189 29.54 -18.94 -37.22
CA PRO A 189 28.82 -20.17 -36.79
C PRO A 189 29.73 -21.29 -36.32
N GLY A 190 29.18 -22.27 -35.68
CA GLY A 190 29.90 -23.53 -35.58
C GLY A 190 29.45 -24.50 -34.50
N GLY A 191 28.98 -25.64 -34.92
CA GLY A 191 29.19 -26.86 -34.20
C GLY A 191 28.00 -27.64 -33.66
N ALA A 192 27.54 -28.54 -34.51
CA ALA A 192 26.57 -29.57 -34.16
C ALA A 192 27.19 -30.72 -33.35
N GLY A 193 26.40 -31.36 -32.53
CA GLY A 193 26.75 -32.63 -31.88
C GLY A 193 25.72 -33.13 -30.93
N GLY A 194 24.92 -34.11 -31.32
CA GLY A 194 23.97 -34.86 -30.50
C GLY A 194 24.58 -36.12 -29.94
N PRO A 195 23.80 -37.20 -29.68
CA PRO A 195 23.00 -37.34 -28.43
C PRO A 195 23.41 -38.60 -27.64
N GLY A 196 22.81 -38.83 -26.52
CA GLY A 196 22.72 -40.18 -25.97
C GLY A 196 22.99 -40.38 -24.51
N GLY A 197 22.16 -41.14 -23.86
CA GLY A 197 22.50 -41.84 -22.68
C GLY A 197 21.53 -41.86 -21.51
N ALA A 198 20.68 -42.89 -21.49
CA ALA A 198 19.78 -43.17 -20.40
C ALA A 198 20.47 -43.88 -19.23
N GLY A 199 19.94 -43.78 -18.06
CA GLY A 199 20.31 -44.60 -16.91
C GLY A 199 19.74 -44.11 -15.59
N GLY A 200 18.75 -44.84 -15.00
CA GLY A 200 18.22 -44.63 -13.66
C GLY A 200 18.93 -45.52 -12.67
N PRO A 201 18.33 -45.96 -11.51
CA PRO A 201 17.76 -45.14 -10.46
C PRO A 201 18.46 -45.39 -9.09
N ASP A 202 17.89 -44.83 -8.04
CA ASP A 202 18.00 -45.15 -6.60
C ASP A 202 18.87 -44.22 -5.75
N GLY A 203 18.20 -43.70 -4.71
CA GLY A 203 18.85 -43.04 -3.62
C GLY A 203 17.92 -42.19 -2.78
N ALA A 204 17.40 -42.73 -1.72
CA ALA A 204 16.58 -42.02 -0.75
C ALA A 204 17.34 -40.86 -0.10
N GLY A 205 16.73 -39.70 -0.09
CA GLY A 205 17.29 -38.51 0.55
C GLY A 205 16.26 -37.79 1.39
N GLY A 206 16.69 -37.17 2.41
CA GLY A 206 15.92 -36.50 3.43
C GLY A 206 15.18 -35.23 2.97
N PRO A 207 14.40 -34.65 3.86
CA PRO A 207 13.49 -33.56 3.52
C PRO A 207 14.18 -32.20 3.54
N ASP A 208 14.64 -31.75 2.42
CA ASP A 208 15.03 -30.35 2.25
C ASP A 208 14.06 -29.72 1.24
N GLY A 209 13.07 -29.04 1.82
CA GLY A 209 12.07 -28.34 1.04
C GLY A 209 12.59 -27.12 0.34
N ALA A 210 13.15 -27.29 -0.84
CA ALA A 210 13.30 -26.18 -1.75
C ALA A 210 11.95 -25.98 -2.43
N GLY A 211 11.22 -24.95 -2.02
CA GLY A 211 9.93 -24.64 -2.60
C GLY A 211 10.05 -24.32 -4.08
N GLY A 212 9.52 -25.16 -4.91
CA GLY A 212 9.40 -24.92 -6.33
C GLY A 212 8.42 -23.78 -6.61
N PRO A 213 8.31 -23.37 -7.89
CA PRO A 213 7.44 -22.26 -8.27
C PRO A 213 5.97 -22.63 -8.16
N GLY A 214 5.42 -22.37 -7.00
CA GLY A 214 4.03 -22.62 -6.70
C GLY A 214 3.59 -21.86 -5.49
N ALA A 215 4.33 -20.78 -5.18
CA ALA A 215 4.00 -19.96 -4.04
C ALA A 215 2.66 -19.30 -4.27
N VAL A 216 1.67 -19.80 -3.57
CA VAL A 216 0.40 -19.10 -3.46
C VAL A 216 0.70 -17.79 -2.75
N GLY A 217 0.51 -16.70 -3.45
CA GLY A 217 0.76 -15.37 -2.91
C GLY A 217 -0.09 -15.11 -1.67
N GLY A 218 0.27 -14.09 -0.93
CA GLY A 218 -0.50 -13.63 0.21
C GLY A 218 -1.91 -13.18 -0.18
N ALA A 219 -2.58 -12.50 0.73
CA ALA A 219 -3.97 -12.08 0.57
C ALA A 219 -4.20 -11.16 -0.63
N GLY A 220 -3.16 -10.50 -1.11
CA GLY A 220 -3.27 -9.58 -2.25
C GLY A 220 -3.36 -10.23 -3.63
N GLY A 221 -3.15 -11.53 -3.72
CA GLY A 221 -3.18 -12.21 -5.01
C GLY A 221 -1.82 -12.18 -5.73
N ALA A 222 -1.65 -13.10 -6.67
CA ALA A 222 -0.40 -13.23 -7.43
C ALA A 222 -0.25 -12.07 -8.41
N GLY A 223 0.75 -11.26 -8.24
CA GLY A 223 1.01 -10.09 -9.08
C GLY A 223 0.63 -8.77 -8.45
N ALA A 224 -0.07 -8.77 -7.32
CA ALA A 224 -0.38 -7.55 -6.60
C ALA A 224 0.88 -6.96 -5.97
N ALA A 225 0.90 -5.65 -5.81
CA ALA A 225 1.92 -4.97 -5.02
C ALA A 225 1.89 -5.51 -3.59
N GLY A 226 3.01 -5.45 -2.89
CA GLY A 226 3.06 -5.95 -1.53
C GLY A 226 4.47 -6.03 -0.97
N PRO A 227 4.62 -6.62 0.21
CA PRO A 227 5.91 -6.65 0.87
C PRO A 227 6.87 -7.70 0.29
N VAL A 228 8.16 -7.34 0.29
CA VAL A 228 9.24 -8.21 -0.14
C VAL A 228 10.34 -8.15 0.92
N GLN A 229 10.87 -9.29 1.32
CA GLN A 229 11.98 -9.34 2.27
C GLN A 229 13.30 -9.64 1.57
N LEU A 230 14.29 -8.77 1.79
CA LEU A 230 15.70 -9.06 1.51
C LEU A 230 16.41 -9.25 2.86
N ASN A 231 16.69 -10.50 3.19
CA ASN A 231 17.47 -10.82 4.39
C ASN A 231 18.94 -10.76 4.03
N LEU A 232 19.69 -9.89 4.70
CA LEU A 232 21.04 -9.52 4.29
C LEU A 232 22.04 -9.89 5.38
N GLY A 233 22.83 -10.94 5.16
CA GLY A 233 23.86 -11.35 6.10
C GLY A 233 25.06 -10.41 6.03
N PHE A 234 25.52 -9.92 7.18
CA PHE A 234 26.72 -9.07 7.26
C PHE A 234 27.75 -9.66 8.22
N ARG A 235 28.99 -9.80 7.72
CA ARG A 235 30.16 -10.12 8.55
C ARG A 235 30.86 -8.84 8.98
N GLU A 236 31.56 -8.91 10.09
CA GLU A 236 32.44 -7.82 10.50
C GLU A 236 33.59 -7.63 9.48
N PRO A 237 34.01 -6.40 9.22
CA PRO A 237 33.50 -5.17 9.82
C PRO A 237 32.17 -4.77 9.18
N THR A 238 31.21 -4.29 10.00
CA THR A 238 29.89 -3.84 9.54
C THR A 238 29.86 -2.35 9.24
N VAL A 239 31.01 -1.70 9.24
CA VAL A 239 31.16 -0.28 8.88
C VAL A 239 32.33 -0.16 7.91
N PRO A 240 32.38 0.91 7.10
CA PRO A 240 33.57 1.17 6.29
C PRO A 240 34.71 1.66 7.19
N LEU A 241 35.53 0.71 7.67
CA LEU A 241 36.62 1.05 8.56
C LEU A 241 37.86 1.38 7.76
N ALA A 242 38.48 2.48 8.07
CA ALA A 242 39.87 2.71 7.75
C ALA A 242 40.72 1.72 8.57
N ASP A 243 41.81 1.29 8.00
CA ASP A 243 42.73 0.35 8.65
C ASP A 243 43.24 0.95 9.98
N ASP A 244 42.87 0.34 11.09
CA ASP A 244 43.38 0.72 12.42
C ASP A 244 44.63 -0.07 12.78
N GLY A 245 45.16 -0.87 11.86
CA GLY A 245 46.35 -1.65 12.04
C GLY A 245 46.19 -2.87 12.95
N ARG A 246 44.97 -3.20 13.36
CA ARG A 246 44.72 -4.29 14.33
C ARG A 246 44.21 -5.58 13.72
N SER A 247 43.62 -5.50 12.54
CA SER A 247 43.12 -6.70 11.83
C SER A 247 43.26 -6.50 10.34
N PRO A 248 43.58 -7.55 9.59
CA PRO A 248 43.56 -7.44 8.14
C PRO A 248 42.13 -7.16 7.70
N VAL A 249 41.89 -5.96 7.20
CA VAL A 249 40.60 -5.61 6.64
C VAL A 249 40.47 -6.34 5.32
N ALA A 250 39.42 -7.13 5.16
CA ALA A 250 39.12 -7.78 3.89
C ALA A 250 38.83 -6.69 2.84
N THR A 251 39.72 -6.52 1.90
CA THR A 251 39.58 -5.52 0.85
C THR A 251 38.58 -6.00 -0.20
N TRP A 252 38.05 -5.06 -0.99
CA TRP A 252 37.16 -5.37 -2.08
C TRP A 252 37.85 -5.03 -3.41
N SER A 253 37.87 -5.97 -4.36
CA SER A 253 38.61 -5.80 -5.61
C SER A 253 37.73 -5.61 -6.84
N GLN A 254 36.46 -6.05 -6.80
CA GLN A 254 35.59 -6.03 -7.97
C GLN A 254 35.05 -4.63 -8.25
N PRO A 255 34.84 -4.25 -9.53
CA PRO A 255 34.11 -3.02 -9.84
C PRO A 255 32.70 -3.05 -9.29
N LEU A 256 32.25 -1.94 -8.72
CA LEU A 256 30.91 -1.82 -8.16
C LEU A 256 29.89 -1.21 -9.14
N ASP A 257 30.33 -0.80 -10.31
CA ASP A 257 29.51 0.06 -11.20
C ASP A 257 28.27 -0.65 -11.73
N GLY A 258 27.18 0.10 -11.82
CA GLY A 258 25.96 -0.33 -12.45
C GLY A 258 25.94 -0.06 -13.95
N ARG A 259 24.78 -0.23 -14.59
CA ARG A 259 24.61 0.05 -16.02
C ARG A 259 24.91 1.51 -16.32
N ALA A 260 25.33 1.77 -17.54
CA ALA A 260 25.60 3.12 -18.03
C ALA A 260 24.35 4.00 -17.96
N GLU A 261 24.56 5.30 -17.89
CA GLU A 261 23.49 6.31 -17.94
C GLU A 261 22.49 6.22 -16.76
N GLY A 262 22.90 5.64 -15.64
CA GLY A 262 22.03 5.56 -14.47
C GLY A 262 20.91 4.54 -14.58
N ARG A 263 20.92 3.69 -15.59
CA ARG A 263 19.86 2.69 -15.78
C ARG A 263 19.96 1.61 -14.71
N SER A 264 18.80 1.06 -14.37
CA SER A 264 18.73 -0.12 -13.48
C SER A 264 19.37 -1.33 -14.16
N TRP A 265 19.85 -2.28 -13.35
CA TRP A 265 20.52 -3.49 -13.85
C TRP A 265 19.59 -4.29 -14.76
N VAL A 266 18.30 -4.39 -14.38
CA VAL A 266 17.25 -5.01 -15.20
C VAL A 266 16.16 -3.97 -15.41
N THR A 267 15.82 -3.71 -16.66
CA THR A 267 14.65 -2.87 -17.00
C THR A 267 13.43 -3.79 -17.06
N VAL A 268 12.40 -3.46 -16.29
CA VAL A 268 11.21 -4.30 -16.19
C VAL A 268 10.05 -3.61 -16.91
N HIS A 269 9.48 -4.30 -17.89
CA HIS A 269 8.31 -3.81 -18.64
C HIS A 269 7.07 -4.59 -18.20
N ARG A 270 6.09 -3.89 -17.65
CA ARG A 270 4.83 -4.50 -17.17
C ARG A 270 3.64 -3.69 -17.68
N PRO A 271 3.17 -3.96 -18.88
CA PRO A 271 1.97 -3.27 -19.37
C PRO A 271 0.75 -3.67 -18.53
N PRO A 272 -0.21 -2.77 -18.37
CA PRO A 272 -1.45 -3.12 -17.68
C PRO A 272 -2.17 -4.25 -18.40
N ARG A 273 -2.81 -5.13 -17.63
CA ARG A 273 -3.56 -6.26 -18.19
C ARG A 273 -4.86 -5.76 -18.77
N ARG A 274 -5.01 -5.82 -20.09
CA ARG A 274 -6.18 -5.37 -20.81
C ARG A 274 -7.04 -6.55 -21.25
N LEU A 275 -8.36 -6.36 -21.27
CA LEU A 275 -9.28 -7.37 -21.81
C LEU A 275 -9.14 -7.42 -23.34
N PRO A 276 -9.12 -8.66 -23.91
CA PRO A 276 -9.30 -8.80 -25.35
C PRO A 276 -10.67 -8.28 -25.79
N UNK A 277 -10.92 -7.83 -26.78
CA UNK A 277 -11.92 -7.34 -27.34
C UNK A 277 -13.14 -8.00 -27.20
N VAL A 278 -13.02 -9.33 -27.57
CA VAL A 278 -14.21 -10.19 -27.44
C VAL A 278 -14.78 -10.19 -26.03
N GLN A 279 -13.90 -10.29 -25.03
CA GLN A 279 -14.34 -10.27 -23.62
C GLN A 279 -14.83 -8.89 -23.21
N LEU A 280 -14.26 -7.84 -23.76
CA LEU A 280 -14.73 -6.48 -23.51
C LEU A 280 -16.15 -6.27 -24.08
N GLU A 281 -16.40 -6.77 -25.29
CA GLU A 281 -17.72 -6.72 -25.92
C GLU A 281 -18.76 -7.52 -25.12
N GLU A 282 -18.35 -8.70 -24.63
CA GLU A 282 -19.22 -9.53 -23.78
C GLU A 282 -19.59 -8.79 -22.50
N LEU A 283 -18.59 -8.19 -21.85
CA LEU A 283 -18.82 -7.42 -20.62
C LEU A 283 -19.72 -6.20 -20.90
N ALA A 284 -19.45 -5.47 -21.98
CA ALA A 284 -20.28 -4.34 -22.40
C ALA A 284 -21.74 -4.78 -22.63
N GLY A 285 -21.92 -5.97 -23.22
CA GLY A 285 -23.25 -6.54 -23.45
C GLY A 285 -24.02 -6.76 -22.15
N HIS A 286 -23.37 -7.22 -21.10
CA HIS A 286 -24.00 -7.36 -19.78
C HIS A 286 -24.46 -5.99 -19.25
N LEU A 287 -23.63 -4.96 -19.42
CA LEU A 287 -23.96 -3.63 -18.92
C LEU A 287 -25.11 -3.00 -19.69
N VAL A 288 -25.08 -3.09 -21.02
CA VAL A 288 -26.15 -2.53 -21.90
C VAL A 288 -27.49 -3.18 -21.58
N GLY A 289 -27.50 -4.47 -21.32
CA GLY A 289 -28.73 -5.21 -21.03
C GLY A 289 -29.33 -4.95 -19.65
N THR A 290 -28.68 -4.11 -18.84
CA THR A 290 -29.09 -3.91 -17.44
C THR A 290 -29.56 -2.48 -17.21
N GLU A 291 -30.86 -2.31 -16.94
CA GLU A 291 -31.41 -0.99 -16.60
C GLU A 291 -31.09 -0.60 -15.15
N ARG A 292 -31.21 -1.54 -14.22
CA ARG A 292 -31.07 -1.27 -12.79
C ARG A 292 -29.70 -1.77 -12.31
N GLY A 293 -28.64 -1.12 -12.78
CA GLY A 293 -27.28 -1.47 -12.38
C GLY A 293 -26.76 -0.59 -11.26
N LEU A 294 -25.73 -1.10 -10.58
CA LEU A 294 -25.07 -0.40 -9.48
C LEU A 294 -23.57 -0.67 -9.54
N ILE A 295 -22.77 0.37 -9.39
CA ILE A 295 -21.32 0.21 -9.24
C ILE A 295 -20.99 0.39 -7.76
N VAL A 296 -20.27 -0.58 -7.17
CA VAL A 296 -19.83 -0.53 -5.78
C VAL A 296 -18.31 -0.54 -5.76
N VAL A 297 -17.71 0.47 -5.14
CA VAL A 297 -16.25 0.67 -5.16
C VAL A 297 -15.71 0.68 -3.74
N GLY A 298 -14.80 -0.25 -3.46
CA GLY A 298 -14.04 -0.28 -2.21
C GLY A 298 -12.60 0.20 -2.43
N SER A 299 -11.68 -0.30 -1.61
CA SER A 299 -10.26 0.06 -1.73
C SER A 299 -9.73 -0.31 -3.11
N THR A 300 -9.18 0.66 -3.82
CA THR A 300 -8.64 0.50 -5.17
C THR A 300 -7.58 1.56 -5.43
N THR A 301 -6.68 1.28 -6.38
CA THR A 301 -5.72 2.27 -6.88
C THR A 301 -6.20 2.87 -8.21
N ALA A 302 -7.37 2.45 -8.70
CA ALA A 302 -7.92 2.93 -9.98
C ALA A 302 -8.29 4.41 -9.90
N GLU A 303 -8.21 5.07 -11.05
CA GLU A 303 -8.62 6.47 -11.18
C GLU A 303 -10.12 6.61 -11.11
N ALA A 304 -10.60 7.66 -10.44
CA ALA A 304 -12.02 7.92 -10.28
C ALA A 304 -12.70 8.26 -11.61
N GLY A 305 -12.04 9.05 -12.45
CA GLY A 305 -12.63 9.54 -13.72
C GLY A 305 -13.25 8.46 -14.58
N PRO A 306 -12.47 7.46 -15.01
CA PRO A 306 -13.03 6.40 -15.86
C PRO A 306 -14.18 5.62 -15.23
N ILE A 307 -14.14 5.39 -13.90
CA ILE A 307 -15.23 4.70 -13.20
C ILE A 307 -16.51 5.55 -13.24
N LEU A 308 -16.39 6.85 -12.93
CA LEU A 308 -17.52 7.76 -12.92
C LEU A 308 -18.06 8.00 -14.34
N ASP A 309 -17.17 8.04 -15.34
CA ASP A 309 -17.61 8.17 -16.75
C ASP A 309 -18.40 6.94 -17.18
N LEU A 310 -17.95 5.75 -16.80
CA LEU A 310 -18.72 4.52 -17.07
C LEU A 310 -20.09 4.59 -16.41
N ALA A 311 -20.15 5.06 -15.17
CA ALA A 311 -21.42 5.22 -14.44
C ALA A 311 -22.35 6.19 -15.17
N ARG A 312 -21.82 7.30 -15.67
CA ARG A 312 -22.61 8.27 -16.44
C ARG A 312 -23.13 7.67 -17.73
N ARG A 313 -22.30 6.86 -18.41
CA ARG A 313 -22.69 6.20 -19.66
C ARG A 313 -23.81 5.19 -19.45
N THR A 314 -23.76 4.46 -18.33
CA THR A 314 -24.78 3.45 -18.04
C THR A 314 -26.04 4.04 -17.37
N GLY A 315 -25.93 5.22 -16.77
CA GLY A 315 -26.98 5.79 -15.96
C GLY A 315 -27.08 5.16 -14.57
N TRP A 316 -26.02 4.51 -14.13
CA TRP A 316 -26.00 3.79 -12.86
C TRP A 316 -25.44 4.66 -11.73
N PRO A 317 -26.00 4.56 -10.51
CA PRO A 317 -25.38 5.20 -9.36
C PRO A 317 -24.11 4.47 -8.93
N VAL A 318 -23.25 5.17 -8.18
CA VAL A 318 -22.03 4.60 -7.62
C VAL A 318 -22.07 4.71 -6.10
N ILE A 319 -21.90 3.59 -5.40
CA ILE A 319 -21.62 3.59 -3.97
C ILE A 319 -20.11 3.36 -3.82
N ALA A 320 -19.37 4.42 -3.52
CA ALA A 320 -17.93 4.37 -3.32
C ALA A 320 -17.63 4.60 -1.85
N GLU A 321 -16.87 3.69 -1.24
CA GLU A 321 -16.39 3.95 0.13
C GLU A 321 -15.60 5.26 0.14
N ALA A 322 -15.70 6.04 1.22
CA ALA A 322 -14.98 7.31 1.32
C ALA A 322 -13.48 7.12 1.10
N SER A 323 -12.95 5.99 1.58
CA SER A 323 -11.52 5.67 1.46
C SER A 323 -11.10 5.17 0.07
N SER A 324 -12.05 4.97 -0.85
CA SER A 324 -11.73 4.43 -2.18
C SER A 324 -10.99 5.40 -3.10
N GLY A 325 -11.11 6.71 -2.83
CA GLY A 325 -10.64 7.75 -3.74
C GLY A 325 -11.58 8.02 -4.91
N VAL A 326 -12.74 7.36 -4.95
CA VAL A 326 -13.67 7.48 -6.09
C VAL A 326 -14.89 8.34 -5.76
N ARG A 327 -15.14 8.64 -4.48
CA ARG A 327 -16.26 9.52 -4.09
C ARG A 327 -15.88 10.99 -4.35
N THR A 328 -15.73 11.34 -5.64
CA THR A 328 -15.23 12.67 -6.03
C THR A 328 -16.26 13.53 -6.71
N ALA A 329 -17.26 12.94 -7.36
CA ALA A 329 -18.28 13.68 -8.11
C ALA A 329 -19.48 12.77 -8.37
N GLU A 330 -20.57 13.37 -8.84
CA GLU A 330 -21.72 12.59 -9.31
C GLU A 330 -21.30 11.68 -10.48
N PRO A 331 -21.85 10.46 -10.59
CA PRO A 331 -23.01 9.93 -9.87
C PRO A 331 -22.69 9.14 -8.59
N ALA A 332 -21.59 9.42 -7.90
CA ALA A 332 -21.33 8.82 -6.60
C ALA A 332 -22.29 9.38 -5.55
N VAL A 333 -22.95 8.48 -4.80
CA VAL A 333 -23.86 8.88 -3.73
C VAL A 333 -23.10 8.91 -2.39
N ALA A 334 -23.45 9.84 -1.53
CA ALA A 334 -22.79 10.03 -0.25
C ALA A 334 -23.34 9.09 0.83
N HIS A 335 -24.61 8.75 0.76
CA HIS A 335 -25.32 8.13 1.87
C HIS A 335 -25.88 6.74 1.54
N GLY A 336 -25.16 6.00 0.70
CA GLY A 336 -25.55 4.64 0.29
C GLY A 336 -25.79 3.71 1.48
N HIS A 337 -24.94 3.81 2.52
CA HIS A 337 -25.13 3.02 3.73
C HIS A 337 -26.51 3.30 4.38
N HIS A 338 -26.84 4.56 4.56
CA HIS A 338 -28.10 4.95 5.20
C HIS A 338 -29.31 4.55 4.36
N LEU A 339 -29.24 4.77 3.05
CA LEU A 339 -30.33 4.41 2.14
C LEU A 339 -30.60 2.90 2.18
N LEU A 340 -29.53 2.10 2.08
CA LEU A 340 -29.67 0.64 2.10
C LEU A 340 -30.02 0.09 3.48
N SER A 341 -29.84 0.87 4.54
CA SER A 341 -30.27 0.50 5.89
C SER A 341 -31.77 0.67 6.08
N HIS A 342 -32.42 1.39 5.17
CA HIS A 342 -33.87 1.58 5.21
C HIS A 342 -34.55 0.47 4.40
N ASP A 343 -35.29 -0.39 5.07
CA ASP A 343 -35.88 -1.60 4.44
C ASP A 343 -36.73 -1.30 3.21
N GLY A 344 -37.55 -0.24 3.26
CA GLY A 344 -38.38 0.14 2.15
C GLY A 344 -37.57 0.53 0.91
N PHE A 345 -36.51 1.32 1.12
CA PHE A 345 -35.65 1.72 0.01
C PHE A 345 -34.88 0.50 -0.53
N ALA A 346 -34.29 -0.31 0.35
CA ALA A 346 -33.50 -1.47 -0.06
C ALA A 346 -34.34 -2.43 -0.92
N ARG A 347 -35.61 -2.67 -0.53
CA ARG A 347 -36.48 -3.56 -1.28
C ARG A 347 -36.85 -3.01 -2.66
N THR A 348 -37.11 -1.71 -2.75
CA THR A 348 -37.52 -1.09 -4.03
C THR A 348 -36.33 -0.79 -4.93
N HIS A 349 -35.11 -0.74 -4.37
CA HIS A 349 -33.89 -0.36 -5.10
C HIS A 349 -32.89 -1.52 -5.18
N THR A 350 -33.38 -2.74 -5.23
CA THR A 350 -32.54 -3.91 -5.50
C THR A 350 -32.04 -3.85 -6.95
N PRO A 351 -30.73 -3.83 -7.19
CA PRO A 351 -30.22 -3.80 -8.56
C PRO A 351 -30.35 -5.16 -9.25
N ASP A 352 -30.37 -5.13 -10.58
CA ASP A 352 -30.35 -6.36 -11.39
C ASP A 352 -28.93 -6.85 -11.63
N LEU A 353 -27.94 -5.98 -11.49
CA LEU A 353 -26.51 -6.30 -11.66
C LEU A 353 -25.67 -5.34 -10.85
N VAL A 354 -24.65 -5.86 -10.18
CA VAL A 354 -23.65 -5.04 -9.48
C VAL A 354 -22.30 -5.24 -10.15
N LEU A 355 -21.66 -4.13 -10.53
CA LEU A 355 -20.24 -4.13 -10.90
C LEU A 355 -19.45 -3.72 -9.67
N ARG A 356 -18.64 -4.65 -9.16
CA ARG A 356 -17.82 -4.44 -7.97
C ARG A 356 -16.40 -4.12 -8.38
N ILE A 357 -15.81 -3.11 -7.73
CA ILE A 357 -14.43 -2.68 -7.97
C ILE A 357 -13.74 -2.58 -6.62
N GLY A 358 -12.62 -3.25 -6.49
CA GLY A 358 -11.83 -3.17 -5.27
C GLY A 358 -12.43 -3.94 -4.10
N ARG A 359 -11.90 -3.68 -2.91
CA ARG A 359 -12.27 -4.43 -1.70
C ARG A 359 -13.11 -3.54 -0.77
N THR A 360 -14.37 -3.90 -0.60
CA THR A 360 -15.29 -3.23 0.32
C THR A 360 -15.15 -3.79 1.74
N GLY A 361 -15.53 -3.01 2.74
CA GLY A 361 -15.46 -3.50 4.12
C GLY A 361 -15.94 -2.54 5.20
N LEU A 362 -16.56 -1.41 4.83
CA LEU A 362 -16.98 -0.43 5.83
C LEU A 362 -18.45 -0.53 6.20
N SER A 363 -19.33 -0.82 5.24
CA SER A 363 -20.78 -0.70 5.43
C SER A 363 -21.46 -2.07 5.53
N ARG A 364 -22.17 -2.30 6.64
CA ARG A 364 -22.98 -3.52 6.81
C ARG A 364 -24.13 -3.60 5.83
N SER A 365 -24.79 -2.48 5.54
CA SER A 365 -25.92 -2.49 4.60
C SER A 365 -25.45 -2.75 3.18
N VAL A 366 -24.30 -2.23 2.78
CA VAL A 366 -23.70 -2.56 1.49
C VAL A 366 -23.32 -4.05 1.45
N ALA A 367 -22.71 -4.57 2.53
CA ALA A 367 -22.39 -6.00 2.61
C ALA A 367 -23.64 -6.88 2.52
N SER A 368 -24.74 -6.45 3.14
CA SER A 368 -26.03 -7.16 3.02
C SER A 368 -26.53 -7.18 1.58
N LEU A 369 -26.41 -6.07 0.87
CA LEU A 369 -26.77 -6.01 -0.56
C LEU A 369 -25.89 -6.97 -1.37
N LEU A 370 -24.58 -6.97 -1.12
CA LEU A 370 -23.66 -7.84 -1.85
C LEU A 370 -23.87 -9.31 -1.51
N GLY A 371 -24.38 -9.62 -0.32
CA GLY A 371 -24.74 -10.98 0.07
C GLY A 371 -26.09 -11.46 -0.46
N ALA A 372 -26.87 -10.56 -1.05
CA ALA A 372 -28.16 -10.90 -1.64
C ALA A 372 -27.96 -11.65 -2.98
N LYS A 373 -29.00 -12.30 -3.46
CA LYS A 373 -28.95 -13.05 -4.72
C LYS A 373 -29.08 -12.10 -5.92
N VAL A 374 -28.09 -11.23 -6.08
CA VAL A 374 -28.01 -10.30 -7.21
C VAL A 374 -26.79 -10.69 -8.04
N PRO A 375 -26.91 -10.77 -9.36
CA PRO A 375 -25.72 -11.03 -10.21
C PRO A 375 -24.64 -9.98 -9.98
N GLN A 376 -23.39 -10.42 -9.84
CA GLN A 376 -22.26 -9.54 -9.53
C GLN A 376 -21.06 -9.87 -10.38
N ILE A 377 -20.45 -8.84 -10.94
CA ILE A 377 -19.19 -8.93 -11.67
C ILE A 377 -18.14 -8.22 -10.83
N LEU A 378 -17.06 -8.91 -10.47
CA LEU A 378 -15.95 -8.31 -9.74
C LEU A 378 -14.81 -8.01 -10.73
N LEU A 379 -14.46 -6.74 -10.84
CA LEU A 379 -13.31 -6.29 -11.62
C LEU A 379 -12.14 -6.12 -10.66
N ASP A 380 -11.15 -6.99 -10.78
CA ASP A 380 -10.06 -7.14 -9.81
C ASP A 380 -8.74 -7.33 -10.57
N PRO A 381 -7.89 -6.31 -10.63
CA PRO A 381 -6.69 -6.39 -11.46
C PRO A 381 -5.70 -7.46 -11.03
N ASP A 382 -5.75 -7.87 -9.77
CA ASP A 382 -4.78 -8.81 -9.20
C ASP A 382 -5.33 -10.24 -9.09
N GLY A 383 -6.62 -10.43 -9.31
CA GLY A 383 -7.23 -11.74 -9.13
C GLY A 383 -7.22 -12.21 -7.68
N ALA A 384 -7.30 -11.26 -6.74
CA ALA A 384 -7.26 -11.56 -5.30
C ALA A 384 -8.56 -12.17 -4.78
N TRP A 385 -9.62 -12.10 -5.58
CA TRP A 385 -10.90 -12.77 -5.30
C TRP A 385 -11.59 -12.22 -4.04
N HIS A 386 -11.73 -10.90 -3.96
CA HIS A 386 -12.37 -10.23 -2.81
C HIS A 386 -13.88 -10.46 -2.84
N ASP A 387 -14.32 -11.60 -2.35
CA ASP A 387 -15.73 -11.99 -2.36
C ASP A 387 -16.09 -12.71 -1.06
N PRO A 388 -16.10 -12.01 0.09
CA PRO A 388 -16.44 -12.65 1.36
C PRO A 388 -17.88 -13.17 1.39
N GLU A 389 -18.76 -12.60 0.59
CA GLU A 389 -20.17 -13.03 0.48
C GLU A 389 -20.35 -14.24 -0.41
N ARG A 390 -19.34 -14.63 -1.19
CA ARG A 390 -19.37 -15.73 -2.17
C ARG A 390 -20.53 -15.55 -3.17
N ALA A 391 -20.66 -14.31 -3.66
CA ALA A 391 -21.82 -13.89 -4.45
C ALA A 391 -21.48 -13.52 -5.90
N ILE A 392 -20.20 -13.39 -6.23
CA ILE A 392 -19.84 -13.02 -7.61
C ILE A 392 -20.15 -14.17 -8.58
N SER A 393 -20.63 -13.79 -9.76
CA SER A 393 -20.83 -14.73 -10.88
C SER A 393 -19.70 -14.65 -11.91
N HIS A 394 -19.01 -13.51 -11.96
CA HIS A 394 -17.90 -13.30 -12.91
C HIS A 394 -16.75 -12.59 -12.19
N LEU A 395 -15.55 -13.08 -12.43
CA LEU A 395 -14.31 -12.43 -12.00
C LEU A 395 -13.57 -11.97 -13.26
N VAL A 396 -13.36 -10.67 -13.37
CA VAL A 396 -12.66 -10.06 -14.50
C VAL A 396 -11.28 -9.59 -14.00
N VAL A 397 -10.23 -10.28 -14.43
CA VAL A 397 -8.86 -9.99 -14.01
C VAL A 397 -8.23 -9.06 -15.06
N ALA A 398 -8.42 -7.77 -14.86
CA ALA A 398 -7.92 -6.74 -15.79
C ALA A 398 -7.75 -5.41 -15.06
N ASP A 399 -6.94 -4.55 -15.64
CA ASP A 399 -6.73 -3.20 -15.10
C ASP A 399 -8.06 -2.43 -15.08
N VAL A 400 -8.39 -1.86 -13.92
CA VAL A 400 -9.69 -1.22 -13.71
C VAL A 400 -9.82 0.06 -14.55
N THR A 401 -8.80 0.94 -14.50
CA THR A 401 -8.84 2.23 -15.17
C THR A 401 -9.06 2.06 -16.68
N SER A 402 -8.23 1.23 -17.31
CA SER A 402 -8.32 1.03 -18.77
C SER A 402 -9.57 0.25 -19.16
N THR A 403 -10.04 -0.69 -18.33
CA THR A 403 -11.27 -1.44 -18.61
C THR A 403 -12.48 -0.54 -18.54
N CYS A 404 -12.60 0.29 -17.50
CA CYS A 404 -13.72 1.22 -17.38
C CYS A 404 -13.72 2.25 -18.52
N ALA A 405 -12.55 2.77 -18.89
CA ALA A 405 -12.44 3.70 -20.02
C ALA A 405 -12.86 3.05 -21.34
N ALA A 406 -12.41 1.81 -21.58
CA ALA A 406 -12.78 1.08 -22.80
C ALA A 406 -14.28 0.79 -22.85
N LEU A 407 -14.85 0.33 -21.72
CA LEU A 407 -16.29 0.10 -21.63
C LEU A 407 -17.10 1.37 -21.91
N ALA A 408 -16.67 2.49 -21.33
CA ALA A 408 -17.34 3.77 -21.55
C ALA A 408 -17.31 4.18 -23.03
N THR A 409 -16.24 3.84 -23.75
CA THR A 409 -16.12 4.12 -25.19
C THR A 409 -17.06 3.24 -26.01
N GLU A 410 -17.20 1.96 -25.62
CA GLU A 410 -18.09 1.03 -26.33
C GLU A 410 -19.57 1.35 -26.14
N LEU A 411 -19.94 1.99 -25.03
CA LEU A 411 -21.32 2.27 -24.71
C LEU A 411 -21.78 3.58 -25.34
N ALA A 412 -22.99 3.57 -25.92
CA ALA A 412 -23.64 4.80 -26.39
C ALA A 412 -23.89 5.71 -25.19
N VAL A 413 -23.87 7.01 -25.42
CA VAL A 413 -24.21 7.98 -24.37
C VAL A 413 -25.65 7.73 -23.93
N SER A 414 -25.81 7.37 -22.67
CA SER A 414 -27.16 7.17 -22.11
C SER A 414 -27.78 8.51 -21.73
N ALA A 415 -29.06 8.63 -22.00
CA ALA A 415 -29.85 9.67 -21.36
C ALA A 415 -29.96 9.35 -19.87
N SER A 416 -30.19 10.36 -19.06
CA SER A 416 -30.45 10.20 -17.64
C SER A 416 -31.52 9.11 -17.42
N SER A 417 -31.29 8.19 -16.51
CA SER A 417 -32.20 7.08 -16.25
C SER A 417 -33.03 7.35 -15.00
N ALA A 418 -34.32 6.92 -15.06
CA ALA A 418 -35.18 7.02 -13.88
C ALA A 418 -34.60 6.27 -12.68
N TRP A 419 -33.89 5.18 -12.93
CA TRP A 419 -33.19 4.42 -11.89
C TRP A 419 -32.12 5.28 -11.20
N GLY A 420 -31.22 5.88 -11.98
CA GLY A 420 -30.16 6.74 -11.42
C GLY A 420 -30.72 7.95 -10.72
N GLU A 421 -31.74 8.58 -11.31
CA GLU A 421 -32.42 9.76 -10.72
C GLU A 421 -33.02 9.43 -9.36
N SER A 422 -33.69 8.27 -9.22
CA SER A 422 -34.29 7.87 -7.94
C SER A 422 -33.24 7.73 -6.82
N TRP A 423 -32.06 7.25 -7.14
CA TRP A 423 -30.95 7.17 -6.17
C TRP A 423 -30.48 8.58 -5.77
N HIS A 424 -30.33 9.48 -6.74
CA HIS A 424 -29.86 10.84 -6.46
C HIS A 424 -30.86 11.65 -5.67
N GLU A 425 -32.16 11.50 -5.96
CA GLU A 425 -33.22 12.15 -5.18
C GLU A 425 -33.19 11.65 -3.73
N ALA A 426 -33.06 10.34 -3.54
CA ALA A 426 -32.99 9.74 -2.21
C ALA A 426 -31.75 10.20 -1.47
N ASP A 427 -30.60 10.27 -2.16
CA ASP A 427 -29.34 10.71 -1.56
C ASP A 427 -29.43 12.18 -1.11
N ALA A 428 -30.04 13.04 -1.92
CA ALA A 428 -30.25 14.44 -1.57
C ALA A 428 -31.16 14.57 -0.34
N ALA A 429 -32.23 13.78 -0.27
CA ALA A 429 -33.12 13.76 0.88
C ALA A 429 -32.39 13.28 2.14
N ALA A 430 -31.60 12.23 2.01
CA ALA A 430 -30.79 11.72 3.13
C ALA A 430 -29.79 12.78 3.60
N ARG A 431 -29.14 13.47 2.67
CA ARG A 431 -28.19 14.54 3.01
C ARG A 431 -28.86 15.64 3.82
N GLY A 432 -30.02 16.11 3.37
CA GLY A 432 -30.78 17.15 4.07
C GLY A 432 -31.15 16.72 5.49
N ALA A 433 -31.61 15.48 5.65
CA ALA A 433 -31.98 14.95 6.96
C ALA A 433 -30.76 14.80 7.88
N ILE A 434 -29.65 14.29 7.36
CA ILE A 434 -28.41 14.11 8.12
C ILE A 434 -27.86 15.48 8.55
N ASP A 435 -27.81 16.44 7.63
CA ASP A 435 -27.34 17.78 7.94
C ASP A 435 -28.18 18.42 9.04
N ALA A 436 -29.52 18.28 8.97
CA ALA A 436 -30.41 18.81 9.99
C ALA A 436 -30.11 18.20 11.38
N VAL A 437 -29.87 16.88 11.43
CA VAL A 437 -29.54 16.20 12.69
C VAL A 437 -28.18 16.66 13.21
N LEU A 438 -27.17 16.70 12.35
CA LEU A 438 -25.81 17.05 12.79
C LEU A 438 -25.70 18.50 13.24
N ASP A 439 -26.49 19.40 12.63
CA ASP A 439 -26.43 20.83 12.93
C ASP A 439 -27.37 21.24 14.07
N ALA A 440 -28.19 20.34 14.58
CA ALA A 440 -29.17 20.64 15.62
C ALA A 440 -28.56 20.92 16.99
N ASP A 441 -27.34 20.44 17.24
CA ASP A 441 -26.66 20.56 18.52
C ASP A 441 -25.39 21.41 18.37
N ASP A 442 -25.18 22.35 19.28
CA ASP A 442 -23.98 23.19 19.30
C ASP A 442 -22.72 22.37 19.62
N THR A 443 -22.87 21.28 20.36
CA THR A 443 -21.76 20.38 20.66
C THR A 443 -21.55 19.44 19.47
N PRO A 444 -20.38 19.47 18.83
CA PRO A 444 -20.18 18.63 17.65
C PRO A 444 -20.11 17.15 18.02
N SER A 445 -20.90 16.35 17.30
CA SER A 445 -20.82 14.89 17.38
C SER A 445 -19.62 14.40 16.54
N GLU A 446 -19.20 13.15 16.74
CA GLU A 446 -18.11 12.56 15.96
C GLU A 446 -18.42 12.59 14.46
N PRO A 447 -19.62 12.19 13.97
CA PRO A 447 -19.94 12.34 12.56
C PRO A 447 -19.92 13.79 12.06
N ARG A 448 -20.32 14.75 12.90
CA ARG A 448 -20.27 16.17 12.49
C ARG A 448 -18.82 16.62 12.29
N VAL A 449 -17.91 16.22 13.17
CA VAL A 449 -16.48 16.52 13.01
C VAL A 449 -15.99 15.95 11.66
N ALA A 450 -16.33 14.70 11.35
CA ALA A 450 -15.93 14.04 10.10
C ALA A 450 -16.47 14.79 8.88
N ARG A 451 -17.77 15.13 8.89
CA ARG A 451 -18.41 15.86 7.77
C ARG A 451 -17.75 17.21 7.54
N ASP A 452 -17.63 17.99 8.61
CA ASP A 452 -17.11 19.36 8.51
C ASP A 452 -15.64 19.37 8.11
N LEU A 453 -14.86 18.43 8.63
CA LEU A 453 -13.45 18.28 8.26
C LEU A 453 -13.31 17.97 6.76
N ALA A 454 -14.02 16.95 6.29
CA ALA A 454 -13.94 16.54 4.88
C ALA A 454 -14.38 17.67 3.94
N ALA A 455 -15.43 18.41 4.32
CA ALA A 455 -15.95 19.51 3.50
C ALA A 455 -15.03 20.74 3.54
N GLY A 456 -14.41 21.02 4.69
CA GLY A 456 -13.67 22.26 4.92
C GLY A 456 -12.22 22.24 4.48
N LEU A 457 -11.64 21.08 4.22
CA LEU A 457 -10.23 21.00 3.85
C LEU A 457 -9.97 21.64 2.48
N PRO A 458 -8.88 22.43 2.34
CA PRO A 458 -8.59 23.02 1.03
C PRO A 458 -8.30 21.96 -0.03
N SER A 459 -8.56 22.32 -1.29
CA SER A 459 -8.20 21.46 -2.41
C SER A 459 -6.69 21.23 -2.41
N GLY A 460 -6.28 19.98 -2.67
CA GLY A 460 -4.89 19.58 -2.59
C GLY A 460 -4.52 18.93 -1.27
N SER A 461 -5.44 18.91 -0.29
CA SER A 461 -5.18 18.28 1.01
C SER A 461 -5.13 16.77 0.92
N THR A 462 -4.40 16.16 1.87
CA THR A 462 -4.45 14.72 2.14
C THR A 462 -5.18 14.50 3.46
N LEU A 463 -6.23 13.70 3.42
CA LEU A 463 -6.99 13.30 4.62
C LEU A 463 -6.62 11.86 4.95
N VAL A 464 -6.09 11.67 6.17
CA VAL A 464 -5.71 10.33 6.65
C VAL A 464 -6.72 9.92 7.73
N ALA A 465 -7.40 8.81 7.54
CA ALA A 465 -8.45 8.38 8.46
C ALA A 465 -8.03 7.12 9.23
N ALA A 466 -8.14 7.19 10.55
CA ALA A 466 -7.87 6.03 11.40
C ALA A 466 -8.97 4.97 11.24
N SER A 467 -8.60 3.73 11.41
CA SER A 467 -9.55 2.63 11.55
C SER A 467 -10.44 2.85 12.78
N SER A 468 -11.40 1.98 12.99
CA SER A 468 -12.47 2.10 14.00
C SER A 468 -13.52 3.12 13.54
N MET A 469 -13.92 4.09 14.38
CA MET A 469 -15.00 5.02 14.00
C MET A 469 -14.61 6.11 13.00
N PRO A 470 -13.41 6.70 13.06
CA PRO A 470 -13.13 7.82 12.14
C PRO A 470 -13.37 7.52 10.66
N VAL A 471 -12.86 6.39 10.14
CA VAL A 471 -13.07 6.04 8.73
C VAL A 471 -14.54 5.72 8.45
N ARG A 472 -15.25 5.17 9.44
CA ARG A 472 -16.68 4.87 9.31
C ARG A 472 -17.52 6.14 9.35
N ASP A 473 -17.20 7.08 10.23
CA ASP A 473 -17.91 8.36 10.26
C ASP A 473 -17.77 9.09 8.93
N LEU A 474 -16.55 9.11 8.36
CA LEU A 474 -16.34 9.70 7.04
C LEU A 474 -17.17 8.98 5.97
N ASP A 475 -17.21 7.65 6.01
CA ASP A 475 -17.98 6.89 5.04
C ASP A 475 -19.49 7.19 5.13
N LEU A 476 -19.98 7.46 6.34
CA LEU A 476 -21.41 7.77 6.57
C LEU A 476 -21.80 9.15 6.10
N VAL A 477 -20.92 10.15 6.16
CA VAL A 477 -21.32 11.55 6.02
C VAL A 477 -20.54 12.36 4.97
N MET A 478 -19.45 11.85 4.43
CA MET A 478 -18.64 12.61 3.50
C MET A 478 -19.33 12.76 2.15
N ALA A 479 -19.58 13.99 1.73
CA ALA A 479 -20.12 14.28 0.40
C ALA A 479 -19.03 14.08 -0.67
N PRO A 480 -19.41 13.72 -1.90
CA PRO A 480 -18.44 13.68 -2.99
C PRO A 480 -17.75 15.03 -3.17
N ARG A 481 -16.43 15.00 -3.32
CA ARG A 481 -15.67 16.22 -3.59
C ARG A 481 -14.34 15.87 -4.27
N GLU A 482 -13.91 16.75 -5.15
CA GLU A 482 -12.60 16.67 -5.81
C GLU A 482 -11.52 17.30 -4.95
N GLY A 483 -10.27 17.04 -5.32
CA GLY A 483 -9.12 17.72 -4.75
C GLY A 483 -8.71 17.22 -3.37
N LEU A 484 -9.17 16.03 -2.96
CA LEU A 484 -8.82 15.45 -1.66
C LEU A 484 -8.21 14.07 -1.89
N ARG A 485 -6.97 13.89 -1.44
CA ARG A 485 -6.38 12.55 -1.38
C ARG A 485 -6.80 11.89 -0.07
N PHE A 486 -7.30 10.68 -0.14
CA PHE A 486 -7.76 9.94 1.04
C PHE A 486 -6.79 8.77 1.30
N VAL A 487 -6.28 8.67 2.53
CA VAL A 487 -5.36 7.59 2.94
C VAL A 487 -5.94 6.90 4.17
N ALA A 488 -5.96 5.58 4.15
CA ALA A 488 -6.38 4.79 5.30
C ALA A 488 -5.76 3.40 5.22
N ASN A 489 -5.44 2.83 6.38
CA ASN A 489 -4.93 1.46 6.47
C ASN A 489 -6.12 0.50 6.49
N ARG A 490 -6.56 0.10 5.30
CA ARG A 490 -7.73 -0.78 5.14
C ARG A 490 -7.36 -2.19 4.68
N GLY A 491 -6.07 -2.53 4.71
CA GLY A 491 -5.63 -3.90 4.45
C GLY A 491 -6.06 -4.82 5.58
N ALA A 492 -5.41 -4.72 6.70
CA ALA A 492 -5.75 -5.45 7.93
C ALA A 492 -6.71 -4.65 8.81
N SER A 493 -6.83 -3.35 8.58
CA SER A 493 -7.77 -2.44 9.26
C SER A 493 -7.51 -2.28 10.75
N GLY A 494 -6.25 -2.43 11.18
CA GLY A 494 -5.86 -2.20 12.55
C GLY A 494 -5.77 -0.71 12.89
N ILE A 495 -5.74 -0.40 14.19
CA ILE A 495 -5.47 0.97 14.66
C ILE A 495 -3.98 1.23 14.79
N ASP A 496 -3.17 0.18 14.73
CA ASP A 496 -1.71 0.28 14.87
C ASP A 496 -1.10 1.03 13.68
N GLY A 497 -0.02 1.76 13.96
CA GLY A 497 0.75 2.46 12.95
C GLY A 497 0.11 3.70 12.34
N PHE A 498 -0.97 4.19 12.94
CA PHE A 498 -1.73 5.30 12.34
C PHE A 498 -0.91 6.59 12.28
N VAL A 499 -0.24 6.95 13.39
CA VAL A 499 0.60 8.15 13.44
C VAL A 499 1.69 8.07 12.38
N SER A 500 2.38 6.93 12.32
CA SER A 500 3.50 6.72 11.40
C SER A 500 3.04 6.76 9.94
N THR A 501 1.91 6.11 9.62
CA THR A 501 1.33 6.16 8.27
C THR A 501 1.02 7.62 7.88
N THR A 502 0.46 8.39 8.80
CA THR A 502 0.16 9.80 8.55
C THR A 502 1.42 10.61 8.26
N LEU A 503 2.46 10.42 9.08
CA LEU A 503 3.73 11.12 8.88
C LEU A 503 4.41 10.70 7.57
N GLY A 504 4.34 9.42 7.23
CA GLY A 504 4.86 8.92 5.95
C GLY A 504 4.14 9.55 4.76
N ALA A 505 2.82 9.65 4.85
CA ALA A 505 2.02 10.30 3.80
C ALA A 505 2.41 11.78 3.65
N ALA A 506 2.59 12.48 4.78
CA ALA A 506 3.01 13.87 4.77
C ALA A 506 4.41 14.06 4.17
N LEU A 507 5.33 13.17 4.51
CA LEU A 507 6.71 13.20 3.96
C LEU A 507 6.70 13.02 2.45
N ALA A 508 5.89 12.09 1.95
CA ALA A 508 5.77 11.84 0.51
C ALA A 508 5.18 13.05 -0.21
N THR A 509 4.18 13.69 0.39
CA THR A 509 3.56 14.90 -0.15
C THR A 509 4.57 16.05 -0.22
N ALA A 510 5.34 16.27 0.85
CA ALA A 510 6.35 17.32 0.91
C ALA A 510 7.50 17.09 -0.07
N GLY A 511 7.81 15.84 -0.36
CA GLY A 511 8.90 15.49 -1.28
C GLY A 511 8.53 15.60 -2.75
N ALA A 512 7.23 15.68 -3.06
CA ALA A 512 6.76 15.90 -4.42
C ALA A 512 6.93 17.39 -4.75
N GLY A 513 8.09 17.78 -5.22
CA GLY A 513 8.33 19.13 -5.69
C GLY A 513 7.36 19.50 -6.83
N PRO A 514 7.19 20.78 -7.15
CA PRO A 514 6.28 21.17 -8.21
C PRO A 514 6.75 20.61 -9.54
N THR A 515 6.11 19.54 -9.98
CA THR A 515 6.29 19.05 -11.33
C THR A 515 5.45 19.93 -12.25
N ALA A 516 6.12 20.59 -13.19
CA ALA A 516 5.53 21.65 -14.02
C ALA A 516 4.43 21.18 -14.97
N ASP A 517 4.19 19.87 -15.06
CA ASP A 517 3.31 19.32 -16.09
C ASP A 517 2.01 18.67 -15.58
N VAL A 518 1.76 18.71 -14.28
CA VAL A 518 0.50 18.18 -13.76
C VAL A 518 -0.24 19.34 -13.09
N GLY A 519 -1.45 19.61 -13.54
CA GLY A 519 -2.31 20.64 -12.95
C GLY A 519 -2.42 20.46 -11.43
N PRO A 520 -3.15 21.32 -10.71
CA PRO A 520 -3.17 21.27 -9.24
C PRO A 520 -3.49 19.88 -8.75
N THR A 521 -2.43 19.13 -8.48
CA THR A 521 -2.54 17.74 -8.03
C THR A 521 -3.07 17.72 -6.59
N ALA A 522 -4.07 16.90 -6.39
CA ALA A 522 -4.46 16.53 -5.05
C ALA A 522 -3.18 16.05 -4.32
N GLY A 523 -2.90 16.61 -3.16
CA GLY A 523 -1.74 16.21 -2.39
C GLY A 523 -0.59 17.22 -2.33
N ALA A 524 -0.78 18.44 -2.86
CA ALA A 524 0.20 19.50 -2.67
C ALA A 524 -0.10 20.36 -1.43
N GLY A 525 -1.21 20.14 -0.78
CA GLY A 525 -1.66 20.89 0.40
C GLY A 525 -1.34 20.18 1.72
N PRO A 526 -1.97 20.61 2.81
CA PRO A 526 -1.71 20.05 4.14
C PRO A 526 -2.17 18.60 4.25
N THR A 527 -1.55 17.86 5.17
CA THR A 527 -1.98 16.54 5.59
C THR A 527 -2.75 16.68 6.90
N VAL A 528 -3.97 16.17 6.92
CA VAL A 528 -4.81 16.22 8.12
C VAL A 528 -5.26 14.80 8.45
N ALA A 529 -5.08 14.41 9.71
CA ALA A 529 -5.42 13.06 10.18
C ALA A 529 -6.63 13.14 11.11
N LEU A 530 -7.64 12.32 10.83
CA LEU A 530 -8.78 12.14 11.74
C LEU A 530 -8.59 10.84 12.51
N ALA A 531 -8.43 10.95 13.82
CA ALA A 531 -8.04 9.83 14.69
C ALA A 531 -8.96 9.70 15.88
N GLY A 532 -9.12 8.47 16.36
CA GLY A 532 -9.57 8.25 17.72
C GLY A 532 -8.40 8.33 18.69
N ASP A 533 -8.71 8.52 19.97
CA ASP A 533 -7.70 8.60 21.02
C ASP A 533 -6.84 7.33 21.10
N LEU A 534 -7.46 6.16 20.99
CA LEU A 534 -6.71 4.90 21.05
C LEU A 534 -5.78 4.71 19.84
N SER A 535 -6.20 5.16 18.66
CA SER A 535 -5.32 5.09 17.48
C SER A 535 -4.07 5.97 17.66
N LEU A 536 -4.26 7.15 18.22
CA LEU A 536 -3.15 8.06 18.52
C LEU A 536 -2.21 7.43 19.56
N LEU A 537 -2.78 6.97 20.68
CA LEU A 537 -1.99 6.40 21.78
C LEU A 537 -1.28 5.11 21.37
N HIS A 538 -1.91 4.30 20.52
CA HIS A 538 -1.35 3.01 20.10
C HIS A 538 -0.05 3.17 19.31
N ASP A 539 0.10 4.26 18.57
CA ASP A 539 1.30 4.53 17.77
C ASP A 539 1.97 5.85 18.17
N ALA A 540 1.90 6.21 19.45
CA ALA A 540 2.52 7.46 19.92
C ALA A 540 4.02 7.51 19.63
N ASN A 541 4.69 6.34 19.60
CA ASN A 541 6.11 6.27 19.24
C ASN A 541 6.40 6.74 17.81
N GLY A 542 5.39 6.79 16.93
CA GLY A 542 5.57 7.36 15.60
C GLY A 542 6.02 8.82 15.62
N PHE A 543 5.72 9.54 16.70
CA PHE A 543 6.19 10.92 16.86
C PHE A 543 7.69 11.01 17.23
N LEU A 544 8.38 9.87 17.42
CA LEU A 544 9.82 9.87 17.69
C LEU A 544 10.66 9.95 16.39
N LEU A 545 10.01 10.23 15.28
CA LEU A 545 10.70 10.47 14.00
C LEU A 545 11.77 11.55 14.20
N SER A 546 12.95 11.28 13.65
CA SER A 546 14.11 12.17 13.83
C SER A 546 13.79 13.62 13.42
N PRO A 547 14.20 14.60 14.23
CA PRO A 547 13.91 16.01 13.96
C PRO A 547 14.62 16.61 12.74
N SER A 548 15.40 15.80 12.01
CA SER A 548 15.96 16.25 10.73
C SER A 548 14.87 16.45 9.66
N VAL A 549 13.65 16.00 9.95
CA VAL A 549 12.49 16.25 9.10
C VAL A 549 11.83 17.56 9.58
N ASP A 550 12.27 18.66 9.03
CA ASP A 550 11.76 19.97 9.41
C ASP A 550 10.44 20.29 8.71
N HIS A 551 9.51 20.79 9.45
CA HIS A 551 8.34 21.53 8.97
C HIS A 551 7.36 20.73 8.10
N LEU A 552 6.90 19.58 8.60
CA LEU A 552 5.77 18.91 7.99
C LEU A 552 4.48 19.67 8.31
N ASP A 553 3.67 19.92 7.28
CA ASP A 553 2.36 20.53 7.44
C ASP A 553 1.35 19.42 7.76
N VAL A 554 1.28 19.03 9.02
CA VAL A 554 0.44 17.93 9.50
C VAL A 554 -0.37 18.38 10.71
N THR A 555 -1.66 18.08 10.70
CA THR A 555 -2.55 18.30 11.84
C THR A 555 -3.28 17.02 12.18
N PHE A 556 -3.21 16.60 13.44
CA PHE A 556 -4.00 15.48 13.95
C PHE A 556 -5.25 16.03 14.63
N VAL A 557 -6.42 15.69 14.08
CA VAL A 557 -7.72 15.99 14.67
C VAL A 557 -8.13 14.72 15.42
N VAL A 558 -8.09 14.79 16.75
CA VAL A 558 -8.30 13.61 17.59
C VAL A 558 -9.66 13.70 18.28
N VAL A 559 -10.50 12.70 18.05
CA VAL A 559 -11.77 12.55 18.75
C VAL A 559 -11.47 11.72 20.00
N ASP A 560 -11.44 12.39 21.15
CA ASP A 560 -11.10 11.76 22.43
C ASP A 560 -12.39 11.44 23.18
N ASN A 561 -12.85 10.19 23.08
CA ASN A 561 -14.00 9.70 23.83
C ASN A 561 -13.58 8.81 25.01
N ASP A 562 -12.30 8.89 25.40
CA ASP A 562 -11.72 8.17 26.54
C ASP A 562 -11.84 6.65 26.38
N GLY A 563 -11.56 6.13 25.17
CA GLY A 563 -11.47 4.69 24.98
C GLY A 563 -12.10 4.12 23.72
N GLY A 564 -12.57 2.90 23.83
CA GLY A 564 -13.08 2.11 22.72
C GLY A 564 -14.55 2.38 22.38
N GLY A 565 -14.87 3.61 22.00
CA GLY A 565 -16.26 4.03 21.73
C GLY A 565 -17.01 3.17 20.71
N ILE A 566 -16.31 2.62 19.73
CA ILE A 566 -16.94 1.76 18.71
C ILE A 566 -17.69 0.58 19.32
N PHE A 567 -17.21 0.05 20.45
CA PHE A 567 -17.83 -1.11 21.08
C PHE A 567 -19.23 -0.82 21.61
N SER A 568 -19.57 0.46 21.81
CA SER A 568 -20.93 0.87 22.20
C SER A 568 -21.98 0.54 21.13
N PHE A 569 -21.56 0.37 19.88
CA PHE A 569 -22.44 0.02 18.76
C PHE A 569 -22.50 -1.49 18.49
N LEU A 570 -21.84 -2.29 19.33
CA LEU A 570 -21.68 -3.72 19.09
C LEU A 570 -22.37 -4.52 20.22
N PRO A 571 -22.61 -5.83 20.03
CA PRO A 571 -23.33 -6.63 21.01
C PRO A 571 -22.73 -6.61 22.44
N GLN A 572 -21.43 -6.33 22.56
CA GLN A 572 -20.75 -6.22 23.86
C GLN A 572 -21.38 -5.15 24.75
N ALA A 573 -22.01 -4.13 24.17
CA ALA A 573 -22.67 -3.06 24.94
C ALA A 573 -23.80 -3.59 25.85
N ARG A 574 -24.33 -4.78 25.54
CA ARG A 574 -25.40 -5.41 26.35
C ARG A 574 -24.89 -6.04 27.63
N PHE A 575 -23.58 -5.98 27.89
CA PHE A 575 -22.95 -6.63 29.03
C PHE A 575 -22.23 -5.58 29.91
N PRO A 576 -23.00 -4.73 30.64
CA PRO A 576 -22.41 -3.58 31.33
C PRO A 576 -21.40 -3.96 32.41
N GLY A 577 -21.52 -5.15 33.00
CA GLY A 577 -20.59 -5.59 34.04
C GLY A 577 -19.15 -5.74 33.60
N SER A 578 -18.92 -5.98 32.30
CA SER A 578 -17.58 -6.15 31.77
C SER A 578 -17.20 -5.05 30.78
N PHE A 579 -18.15 -4.27 30.32
CA PHE A 579 -17.96 -3.39 29.15
C PHE A 579 -16.81 -2.41 29.33
N GLU A 580 -16.85 -1.63 30.43
CA GLU A 580 -15.86 -0.56 30.61
C GLU A 580 -14.44 -1.09 30.71
N ARG A 581 -14.24 -2.18 31.46
CA ARG A 581 -12.90 -2.72 31.66
C ARG A 581 -12.35 -3.42 30.43
N VAL A 582 -13.20 -4.18 29.72
CA VAL A 582 -12.74 -5.08 28.66
C VAL A 582 -12.77 -4.41 27.28
N PHE A 583 -13.73 -3.54 27.04
CA PHE A 583 -13.97 -2.95 25.72
C PHE A 583 -13.84 -1.43 25.74
N GLY A 584 -14.49 -0.74 26.68
CA GLY A 584 -14.40 0.72 26.79
C GLY A 584 -12.98 1.18 27.06
N THR A 585 -12.28 0.48 27.93
CA THR A 585 -10.87 0.73 28.27
C THR A 585 -10.55 2.21 28.46
N PRO A 586 -11.28 2.91 29.36
CA PRO A 586 -11.02 4.33 29.58
C PRO A 586 -9.59 4.53 30.09
N HIS A 587 -8.86 5.46 29.49
CA HIS A 587 -7.43 5.63 29.79
C HIS A 587 -7.14 6.85 30.65
N GLY A 588 -8.02 7.85 30.66
CA GLY A 588 -7.85 9.07 31.45
C GLY A 588 -6.60 9.88 31.15
N ARG A 589 -6.02 9.72 29.94
CA ARG A 589 -4.79 10.41 29.56
C ARG A 589 -5.09 11.81 29.01
N ASP A 590 -4.23 12.75 29.35
CA ASP A 590 -4.31 14.11 28.84
C ASP A 590 -3.48 14.21 27.56
N LEU A 591 -4.12 14.33 26.41
CA LEU A 591 -3.45 14.35 25.13
C LEU A 591 -2.63 15.63 24.92
N ALA A 592 -2.94 16.71 25.64
CA ALA A 592 -2.10 17.91 25.63
C ALA A 592 -0.70 17.61 26.18
N GLN A 593 -0.61 16.75 27.20
CA GLN A 593 0.68 16.32 27.74
C GLN A 593 1.45 15.44 26.75
N LEU A 594 0.74 14.59 26.00
CA LEU A 594 1.37 13.80 24.93
C LEU A 594 1.96 14.73 23.86
N ALA A 595 1.19 15.72 23.43
CA ALA A 595 1.66 16.70 22.46
C ALA A 595 2.92 17.43 22.98
N ALA A 596 2.87 17.89 24.23
CA ALA A 596 4.01 18.58 24.86
C ALA A 596 5.25 17.68 24.92
N PHE A 597 5.06 16.40 25.29
CA PHE A 597 6.17 15.43 25.36
C PHE A 597 6.88 15.31 24.02
N HIS A 598 6.13 15.32 22.93
CA HIS A 598 6.68 15.17 21.58
C HIS A 598 7.02 16.52 20.92
N GLY A 599 6.88 17.64 21.63
CA GLY A 599 7.19 18.96 21.07
C GLY A 599 6.21 19.44 20.01
N LEU A 600 4.98 18.96 20.06
CA LEU A 600 3.93 19.30 19.09
C LEU A 600 3.08 20.46 19.61
N GLY A 601 2.52 21.23 18.68
CA GLY A 601 1.49 22.21 19.04
C GLY A 601 0.20 21.51 19.46
N TYR A 602 -0.63 22.24 20.25
CA TYR A 602 -1.90 21.68 20.73
C TYR A 602 -2.98 22.77 20.69
#